data_9bf61ab66b0cb975b7bff45a935c6b91
#
_entry.id   9bf61ab66b0cb975b7bff45a935c6b91
#
_cell.length_a   1.000
_cell.length_b   1.000
_cell.length_c   1.000
_cell.angle_alpha   90.00
_cell.angle_beta   90.00
_cell.angle_gamma   90.00
#
_symmetry.space_group_name_H-M   'P 1'
#
loop_
_entity.id
_entity.type
_entity.pdbx_description
1 polymer ?
#
loop_
_entity_poly.entity_id
_entity_poly.type
_entity_poly.pdbx_seq_one_letter_code
_entity_poly.pdbx_strand_id
1 'polypeptide(L)'
;MNNTVHNRIFRIARREVFRIATRPLYLFCMIIAPLFCYLFFTTLMWNGLPTDMPAGVVDLDNTATTRSIIRNLDAFQQTKIIAHYPSFADARKAMQQGKIYAFYYIPKGTTEKALASRQPKVSFYTNYSYLVAGSLLYKDQRTMSELAGGAIGRATLYAKGATEDQAMAFLQPIVIDSHVLNNPWLNYSVYLSNTIIPGILMLLIFMTTVYTIGSEMKTNTQKEWMDMADNSITVALTGKLLPQTVVFLVMATFYNVYLYGFLHYPCNSGILPMLFAGLLLVLSSQAFGVFLFGLFTTVRLALSTASLWGVISFSISGMSFPVMAMNPVLQALANLFPLRHYFLIYVDLALNGYPLIYAWHSIVALMLFMLLPFFILKRLRTVLLHYVYIP
;
A
#
# COMPACT_ATOMS: atom_id res chain seq x y z
N MET A 1 3.50 21.67 -43.29
CA MET A 1 4.32 21.56 -42.06
C MET A 1 3.87 20.42 -41.12
N ASN A 2 2.57 20.23 -40.86
CA ASN A 2 2.07 19.18 -39.95
C ASN A 2 2.36 17.73 -40.37
N ASN A 3 2.28 17.38 -41.67
CA ASN A 3 2.55 16.01 -42.14
C ASN A 3 4.00 15.54 -41.89
N THR A 4 4.96 16.45 -41.92
CA THR A 4 6.39 16.12 -41.72
C THR A 4 6.69 15.82 -40.23
N VAL A 5 6.13 16.56 -39.30
CA VAL A 5 6.32 16.34 -37.85
C VAL A 5 5.66 15.02 -37.44
N HIS A 6 4.41 14.76 -37.88
CA HIS A 6 3.70 13.52 -37.59
C HIS A 6 4.47 12.28 -38.12
N ASN A 7 4.97 12.35 -39.34
CA ASN A 7 5.77 11.28 -39.96
C ASN A 7 7.07 11.01 -39.17
N ARG A 8 7.72 12.06 -38.64
CA ARG A 8 8.94 11.92 -37.80
C ARG A 8 8.61 11.23 -36.49
N ILE A 9 7.55 11.66 -35.77
CA ILE A 9 7.10 11.02 -34.54
C ILE A 9 6.79 9.55 -34.79
N PHE A 10 6.05 9.23 -35.83
CA PHE A 10 5.70 7.85 -36.18
C PHE A 10 6.93 6.99 -36.51
N ARG A 11 7.91 7.51 -37.25
CA ARG A 11 9.15 6.80 -37.52
C ARG A 11 9.95 6.48 -36.28
N ILE A 12 10.07 7.44 -35.35
CA ILE A 12 10.72 7.22 -34.06
C ILE A 12 9.94 6.22 -33.23
N ALA A 13 8.62 6.36 -33.14
CA ALA A 13 7.77 5.44 -32.39
C ALA A 13 7.89 4.00 -32.92
N ARG A 14 7.91 3.79 -34.24
CA ARG A 14 8.12 2.48 -34.85
C ARG A 14 9.47 1.86 -34.47
N ARG A 15 10.53 2.68 -34.45
CA ARG A 15 11.87 2.24 -33.97
C ARG A 15 11.80 1.79 -32.51
N GLU A 16 11.09 2.53 -31.66
CA GLU A 16 10.98 2.19 -30.22
C GLU A 16 10.08 0.98 -29.98
N VAL A 17 8.98 0.79 -30.73
CA VAL A 17 8.18 -0.45 -30.68
C VAL A 17 9.05 -1.67 -30.95
N PHE A 18 9.89 -1.61 -31.98
CA PHE A 18 10.81 -2.70 -32.29
C PHE A 18 11.82 -2.94 -31.14
N ARG A 19 12.36 -1.87 -30.53
CA ARG A 19 13.27 -1.99 -29.38
C ARG A 19 12.59 -2.60 -28.15
N ILE A 20 11.36 -2.18 -27.86
CA ILE A 20 10.57 -2.72 -26.74
C ILE A 20 10.30 -4.21 -26.97
N ALA A 21 9.93 -4.59 -28.19
CA ALA A 21 9.61 -5.97 -28.52
C ALA A 21 10.83 -6.91 -28.53
N THR A 22 12.02 -6.41 -28.86
CA THR A 22 13.23 -7.25 -29.03
C THR A 22 14.11 -7.32 -27.79
N ARG A 23 13.98 -6.39 -26.86
CA ARG A 23 14.83 -6.36 -25.67
C ARG A 23 14.10 -6.91 -24.43
N PRO A 24 14.56 -8.00 -23.81
CA PRO A 24 13.86 -8.66 -22.71
C PRO A 24 13.68 -7.77 -21.47
N LEU A 25 14.57 -6.79 -21.26
CA LEU A 25 14.46 -5.85 -20.16
C LEU A 25 13.18 -5.02 -20.21
N TYR A 26 12.79 -4.54 -21.41
CA TYR A 26 11.55 -3.78 -21.57
C TYR A 26 10.32 -4.66 -21.34
N LEU A 27 10.31 -5.86 -21.93
CA LEU A 27 9.23 -6.82 -21.73
C LEU A 27 9.06 -7.14 -20.23
N PHE A 28 10.17 -7.37 -19.56
CA PHE A 28 10.16 -7.63 -18.12
C PHE A 28 9.61 -6.43 -17.33
N CYS A 29 10.20 -5.23 -17.47
CA CYS A 29 9.84 -4.07 -16.64
C CYS A 29 8.46 -3.49 -16.97
N MET A 30 7.99 -3.61 -18.22
CA MET A 30 6.75 -2.95 -18.66
C MET A 30 5.53 -3.88 -18.58
N ILE A 31 5.72 -5.20 -18.66
CA ILE A 31 4.62 -6.16 -18.73
C ILE A 31 4.75 -7.21 -17.60
N ILE A 32 5.86 -7.98 -17.56
CA ILE A 32 5.96 -9.13 -16.67
C ILE A 32 5.96 -8.68 -15.19
N ALA A 33 6.79 -7.70 -14.83
CA ALA A 33 6.90 -7.23 -13.46
C ALA A 33 5.61 -6.57 -12.95
N PRO A 34 4.92 -5.67 -13.69
CA PRO A 34 3.61 -5.18 -13.28
C PRO A 34 2.58 -6.28 -13.09
N LEU A 35 2.42 -7.20 -14.05
CA LEU A 35 1.46 -8.31 -13.94
C LEU A 35 1.78 -9.23 -12.76
N PHE A 36 3.04 -9.55 -12.57
CA PHE A 36 3.47 -10.33 -11.41
C PHE A 36 3.08 -9.61 -10.11
N CYS A 37 3.35 -8.30 -9.98
CA CYS A 37 2.98 -7.53 -8.80
C CYS A 37 1.46 -7.49 -8.58
N TYR A 38 0.67 -7.37 -9.65
CA TYR A 38 -0.81 -7.36 -9.53
C TYR A 38 -1.33 -8.67 -8.96
N LEU A 39 -0.87 -9.79 -9.47
CA LEU A 39 -1.25 -11.11 -8.99
C LEU A 39 -0.67 -11.39 -7.59
N PHE A 40 0.61 -11.08 -7.39
CA PHE A 40 1.29 -11.37 -6.13
C PHE A 40 0.66 -10.65 -4.94
N PHE A 41 0.47 -9.32 -5.01
CA PHE A 41 -0.05 -8.56 -3.87
C PHE A 41 -1.52 -8.85 -3.60
N THR A 42 -2.32 -9.10 -4.62
CA THR A 42 -3.74 -9.44 -4.44
C THR A 42 -3.93 -10.85 -3.89
N THR A 43 -3.10 -11.82 -4.29
CA THR A 43 -3.17 -13.19 -3.78
C THR A 43 -2.51 -13.33 -2.40
N LEU A 44 -1.39 -12.65 -2.15
CA LEU A 44 -0.70 -12.66 -0.86
C LEU A 44 -1.62 -12.27 0.31
N MET A 45 -2.53 -11.35 0.06
CA MET A 45 -3.45 -10.82 1.07
C MET A 45 -4.91 -11.20 0.80
N TRP A 46 -5.14 -12.34 0.15
CA TRP A 46 -6.48 -12.78 -0.26
C TRP A 46 -7.48 -12.83 0.90
N ASN A 47 -7.05 -13.29 2.07
CA ASN A 47 -7.89 -13.37 3.27
C ASN A 47 -8.14 -12.01 3.94
N GLY A 48 -7.60 -10.93 3.40
CA GLY A 48 -7.72 -9.58 3.96
C GLY A 48 -6.87 -9.35 5.20
N LEU A 49 -7.18 -10.01 6.30
CA LEU A 49 -6.38 -9.99 7.53
C LEU A 49 -5.71 -11.34 7.77
N PRO A 50 -4.57 -11.38 8.46
CA PRO A 50 -4.00 -12.64 8.95
C PRO A 50 -4.97 -13.36 9.88
N THR A 51 -5.20 -14.64 9.62
CA THR A 51 -6.06 -15.52 10.43
C THR A 51 -5.21 -16.57 11.14
N ASP A 52 -5.79 -17.23 12.15
CA ASP A 52 -5.18 -18.36 12.87
C ASP A 52 -3.75 -18.09 13.37
N MET A 53 -3.50 -16.87 13.85
CA MET A 53 -2.18 -16.53 14.38
C MET A 53 -1.88 -17.27 15.67
N PRO A 54 -0.68 -17.91 15.80
CA PRO A 54 -0.34 -18.75 16.92
C PRO A 54 -0.29 -17.97 18.24
N ALA A 55 -1.14 -18.39 19.18
CA ALA A 55 -1.18 -17.90 20.55
C ALA A 55 -1.09 -19.07 21.54
N GLY A 56 -0.70 -18.77 22.76
CA GLY A 56 -0.60 -19.73 23.84
C GLY A 56 -1.51 -19.37 25.02
N VAL A 57 -1.69 -20.31 25.93
CA VAL A 57 -2.43 -20.12 27.17
C VAL A 57 -1.65 -20.69 28.33
N VAL A 58 -1.66 -19.98 29.45
CA VAL A 58 -1.25 -20.45 30.77
C VAL A 58 -2.48 -20.39 31.68
N ASP A 59 -3.16 -21.50 31.86
CA ASP A 59 -4.32 -21.61 32.75
C ASP A 59 -3.94 -22.37 34.03
N LEU A 60 -3.72 -21.64 35.12
CA LEU A 60 -3.41 -22.19 36.42
C LEU A 60 -4.67 -22.44 37.28
N ASP A 61 -5.85 -22.01 36.82
CA ASP A 61 -7.12 -22.17 37.50
C ASP A 61 -7.84 -23.46 37.07
N ASN A 62 -7.75 -23.80 35.79
CA ASN A 62 -8.25 -25.01 35.16
C ASN A 62 -9.71 -25.38 35.50
N THR A 63 -10.58 -24.38 35.55
CA THR A 63 -12.01 -24.54 35.82
C THR A 63 -12.83 -24.66 34.55
N ALA A 64 -14.12 -25.00 34.68
CA ALA A 64 -15.05 -25.01 33.53
C ALA A 64 -15.18 -23.61 32.92
N THR A 65 -15.14 -22.57 33.73
CA THR A 65 -15.20 -21.15 33.31
C THR A 65 -13.98 -20.76 32.51
N THR A 66 -12.77 -21.05 32.98
CA THR A 66 -11.53 -20.70 32.30
C THR A 66 -11.39 -21.47 30.98
N ARG A 67 -11.76 -22.76 30.95
CA ARG A 67 -11.81 -23.55 29.70
C ARG A 67 -12.80 -22.98 28.70
N SER A 68 -13.94 -22.42 29.15
CA SER A 68 -14.89 -21.74 28.26
C SER A 68 -14.30 -20.44 27.66
N ILE A 69 -13.61 -19.64 28.48
CA ILE A 69 -12.92 -18.44 28.03
C ILE A 69 -11.89 -18.78 26.96
N ILE A 70 -11.09 -19.83 27.18
CA ILE A 70 -10.05 -20.26 26.23
C ILE A 70 -10.67 -20.75 24.91
N ARG A 71 -11.74 -21.56 24.96
CA ARG A 71 -12.45 -22.01 23.75
C ARG A 71 -13.03 -20.83 22.96
N ASN A 72 -13.60 -19.85 23.65
CA ASN A 72 -14.11 -18.65 23.00
C ASN A 72 -13.00 -17.79 22.40
N LEU A 73 -11.83 -17.71 23.05
CA LEU A 73 -10.65 -17.02 22.51
C LEU A 73 -10.12 -17.74 21.25
N ASP A 74 -10.07 -19.07 21.26
CA ASP A 74 -9.67 -19.88 20.10
C ASP A 74 -10.67 -19.80 18.92
N ALA A 75 -11.89 -19.37 19.18
CA ALA A 75 -12.92 -19.16 18.16
C ALA A 75 -12.84 -17.80 17.45
N PHE A 76 -11.97 -16.88 17.89
CA PHE A 76 -11.74 -15.63 17.17
C PHE A 76 -10.97 -15.87 15.88
N GLN A 77 -11.32 -15.15 14.83
CA GLN A 77 -10.77 -15.36 13.50
C GLN A 77 -9.24 -15.16 13.41
N GLN A 78 -8.68 -14.25 14.23
CA GLN A 78 -7.27 -13.94 14.18
C GLN A 78 -6.42 -14.76 15.15
N THR A 79 -7.04 -15.40 16.16
CA THR A 79 -6.33 -16.09 17.24
C THR A 79 -6.47 -17.60 17.11
N LYS A 80 -5.36 -18.34 17.17
CA LYS A 80 -5.33 -19.79 17.27
C LYS A 80 -4.53 -20.21 18.49
N ILE A 81 -5.17 -20.90 19.43
CA ILE A 81 -4.50 -21.45 20.60
C ILE A 81 -3.80 -22.76 20.20
N ILE A 82 -2.47 -22.70 20.02
CA ILE A 82 -1.67 -23.86 19.59
C ILE A 82 -1.04 -24.63 20.74
N ALA A 83 -0.95 -24.04 21.94
CA ALA A 83 -0.29 -24.66 23.08
C ALA A 83 -0.80 -24.16 24.43
N HIS A 84 -0.85 -25.09 25.39
CA HIS A 84 -1.03 -24.80 26.80
C HIS A 84 0.33 -24.91 27.51
N TYR A 85 0.73 -23.87 28.20
CA TYR A 85 2.01 -23.81 28.92
C TYR A 85 1.80 -23.96 30.42
N PRO A 86 2.67 -24.72 31.10
CA PRO A 86 2.52 -24.95 32.56
C PRO A 86 2.89 -23.73 33.38
N SER A 87 3.69 -22.82 32.85
CA SER A 87 4.13 -21.62 33.54
C SER A 87 4.20 -20.39 32.65
N PHE A 88 4.20 -19.23 33.30
CA PHE A 88 4.46 -17.94 32.63
C PHE A 88 5.83 -17.92 31.92
N ALA A 89 6.85 -18.50 32.56
CA ALA A 89 8.22 -18.52 32.05
C ALA A 89 8.31 -19.30 30.72
N ASP A 90 7.59 -20.44 30.63
CA ASP A 90 7.57 -21.28 29.42
C ASP A 90 6.84 -20.58 28.27
N ALA A 91 5.70 -19.95 28.53
CA ALA A 91 4.97 -19.18 27.55
C ALA A 91 5.79 -17.98 27.04
N ARG A 92 6.44 -17.24 27.94
CA ARG A 92 7.34 -16.14 27.61
C ARG A 92 8.50 -16.61 26.75
N LYS A 93 9.13 -17.74 27.09
CA LYS A 93 10.22 -18.35 26.32
C LYS A 93 9.75 -18.74 24.91
N ALA A 94 8.56 -19.34 24.79
CA ALA A 94 7.98 -19.69 23.49
C ALA A 94 7.71 -18.43 22.62
N MET A 95 7.24 -17.34 23.24
CA MET A 95 7.06 -16.06 22.55
C MET A 95 8.40 -15.44 22.11
N GLN A 96 9.44 -15.49 22.95
CA GLN A 96 10.79 -15.04 22.60
C GLN A 96 11.42 -15.87 21.47
N GLN A 97 11.08 -17.17 21.39
CA GLN A 97 11.50 -18.07 20.31
C GLN A 97 10.70 -17.90 19.02
N GLY A 98 9.69 -17.00 18.99
CA GLY A 98 8.83 -16.79 17.83
C GLY A 98 7.84 -17.93 17.55
N LYS A 99 7.62 -18.86 18.49
CA LYS A 99 6.65 -19.96 18.34
C LYS A 99 5.21 -19.48 18.48
N ILE A 100 4.99 -18.45 19.29
CA ILE A 100 3.70 -17.79 19.51
C ILE A 100 3.90 -16.27 19.46
N TYR A 101 2.86 -15.54 19.03
CA TYR A 101 2.87 -14.07 19.04
C TYR A 101 2.22 -13.45 20.27
N ALA A 102 1.41 -14.25 20.99
CA ALA A 102 0.72 -13.81 22.20
C ALA A 102 0.44 -14.97 23.12
N PHE A 103 0.20 -14.69 24.40
CA PHE A 103 -0.36 -15.67 25.34
C PHE A 103 -1.27 -15.03 26.37
N TYR A 104 -2.26 -15.81 26.80
CA TYR A 104 -3.23 -15.45 27.81
C TYR A 104 -2.85 -16.13 29.13
N TYR A 105 -2.83 -15.38 30.24
CA TYR A 105 -2.41 -15.88 31.55
C TYR A 105 -3.55 -15.76 32.55
N ILE A 106 -4.01 -16.90 33.10
CA ILE A 106 -5.07 -17.03 34.08
C ILE A 106 -4.46 -17.55 35.38
N PRO A 107 -4.36 -16.73 36.45
CA PRO A 107 -3.81 -17.17 37.72
C PRO A 107 -4.75 -18.15 38.44
N LYS A 108 -4.18 -18.93 39.38
CA LYS A 108 -4.93 -19.82 40.26
C LYS A 108 -5.92 -19.04 41.13
N GLY A 109 -7.13 -19.58 41.32
CA GLY A 109 -8.21 -18.98 42.10
C GLY A 109 -8.94 -17.84 41.41
N THR A 110 -8.78 -17.69 40.09
CA THR A 110 -9.47 -16.67 39.31
C THR A 110 -10.98 -16.81 39.37
N THR A 111 -11.51 -18.01 39.15
CA THR A 111 -12.95 -18.30 39.23
C THR A 111 -13.52 -18.12 40.63
N GLU A 112 -12.83 -18.61 41.63
CA GLU A 112 -13.24 -18.46 43.03
C GLU A 112 -13.36 -16.97 43.45
N LYS A 113 -12.36 -16.16 43.11
CA LYS A 113 -12.39 -14.73 43.39
C LYS A 113 -13.52 -14.02 42.62
N ALA A 114 -13.76 -14.39 41.35
CA ALA A 114 -14.83 -13.83 40.56
C ALA A 114 -16.22 -14.11 41.17
N LEU A 115 -16.46 -15.36 41.60
CA LEU A 115 -17.73 -15.76 42.27
C LEU A 115 -17.89 -15.09 43.66
N ALA A 116 -16.79 -14.83 44.35
CA ALA A 116 -16.80 -14.12 45.61
C ALA A 116 -16.92 -12.57 45.46
N SER A 117 -17.27 -12.08 44.28
CA SER A 117 -17.34 -10.64 43.96
C SER A 117 -16.02 -9.88 44.20
N ARG A 118 -14.90 -10.58 44.18
CA ARG A 118 -13.55 -9.99 44.18
C ARG A 118 -13.08 -9.85 42.72
N GLN A 119 -12.23 -8.88 42.46
CA GLN A 119 -11.71 -8.64 41.11
C GLN A 119 -10.44 -9.47 40.84
N PRO A 120 -10.50 -10.65 40.19
CA PRO A 120 -9.30 -11.37 39.79
C PRO A 120 -8.59 -10.60 38.69
N LYS A 121 -7.25 -10.69 38.64
CA LYS A 121 -6.44 -10.13 37.55
C LYS A 121 -6.11 -11.25 36.58
N VAL A 122 -6.63 -11.14 35.36
CA VAL A 122 -6.23 -11.95 34.20
C VAL A 122 -5.33 -11.06 33.35
N SER A 123 -4.26 -11.63 32.85
CA SER A 123 -3.29 -10.87 32.03
C SER A 123 -3.13 -11.50 30.66
N PHE A 124 -2.82 -10.67 29.67
CA PHE A 124 -2.42 -11.15 28.36
C PHE A 124 -1.17 -10.40 27.90
N TYR A 125 -0.38 -11.08 27.11
CA TYR A 125 0.91 -10.60 26.62
C TYR A 125 0.96 -10.77 25.12
N THR A 126 1.35 -9.71 24.41
CA THR A 126 1.44 -9.69 22.93
C THR A 126 2.80 -9.20 22.49
N ASN A 127 3.32 -9.78 21.42
CA ASN A 127 4.60 -9.38 20.84
C ASN A 127 4.39 -8.28 19.79
N TYR A 128 4.65 -7.04 20.17
CA TYR A 128 4.54 -5.89 19.29
C TYR A 128 5.76 -5.66 18.37
N SER A 129 6.76 -6.54 18.39
CA SER A 129 7.81 -6.52 17.36
C SER A 129 7.22 -6.78 15.96
N TYR A 130 6.08 -7.46 15.91
CA TYR A 130 5.25 -7.65 14.72
C TYR A 130 3.97 -6.82 14.86
N LEU A 131 4.00 -5.55 14.41
CA LEU A 131 2.94 -4.58 14.69
C LEU A 131 1.53 -5.08 14.30
N VAL A 132 1.37 -5.66 13.12
CA VAL A 132 0.07 -6.15 12.66
C VAL A 132 -0.40 -7.34 13.50
N ALA A 133 0.43 -8.37 13.66
CA ALA A 133 0.08 -9.55 14.45
C ALA A 133 -0.19 -9.18 15.92
N GLY A 134 0.67 -8.34 16.50
CA GLY A 134 0.52 -7.88 17.88
C GLY A 134 -0.78 -7.11 18.10
N SER A 135 -1.13 -6.18 17.21
CA SER A 135 -2.34 -5.36 17.35
C SER A 135 -3.63 -6.16 17.17
N LEU A 136 -3.66 -7.12 16.24
CA LEU A 136 -4.83 -7.98 16.01
C LEU A 136 -5.05 -8.94 17.20
N LEU A 137 -3.99 -9.62 17.66
CA LEU A 137 -4.08 -10.50 18.82
C LEU A 137 -4.41 -9.72 20.11
N TYR A 138 -3.86 -8.52 20.28
CA TYR A 138 -4.23 -7.64 21.38
C TYR A 138 -5.73 -7.32 21.36
N LYS A 139 -6.28 -6.98 20.21
CA LYS A 139 -7.71 -6.71 20.02
C LYS A 139 -8.55 -7.92 20.46
N ASP A 140 -8.24 -9.12 19.97
CA ASP A 140 -8.97 -10.33 20.31
C ASP A 140 -8.91 -10.64 21.81
N GLN A 141 -7.71 -10.61 22.40
CA GLN A 141 -7.50 -10.89 23.82
C GLN A 141 -8.21 -9.88 24.70
N ARG A 142 -8.19 -8.61 24.34
CA ARG A 142 -8.91 -7.55 25.04
C ARG A 142 -10.42 -7.74 24.94
N THR A 143 -10.94 -7.97 23.75
CA THR A 143 -12.37 -8.22 23.52
C THR A 143 -12.84 -9.44 24.31
N MET A 144 -12.07 -10.53 24.29
CA MET A 144 -12.40 -11.72 25.10
C MET A 144 -12.42 -11.41 26.58
N SER A 145 -11.46 -10.63 27.09
CA SER A 145 -11.42 -10.26 28.49
C SER A 145 -12.62 -9.41 28.92
N GLU A 146 -13.03 -8.47 28.06
CA GLU A 146 -14.22 -7.63 28.28
C GLU A 146 -15.51 -8.47 28.25
N LEU A 147 -15.65 -9.36 27.28
CA LEU A 147 -16.80 -10.29 27.19
C LEU A 147 -16.86 -11.25 28.39
N ALA A 148 -15.74 -11.80 28.82
CA ALA A 148 -15.68 -12.69 29.98
C ALA A 148 -16.05 -11.91 31.26
N GLY A 149 -15.54 -10.71 31.44
CA GLY A 149 -15.90 -9.83 32.55
C GLY A 149 -17.39 -9.50 32.58
N GLY A 150 -17.97 -9.14 31.43
CA GLY A 150 -19.40 -8.89 31.27
C GLY A 150 -20.26 -10.12 31.57
N ALA A 151 -19.87 -11.30 31.08
CA ALA A 151 -20.61 -12.54 31.32
C ALA A 151 -20.61 -12.93 32.81
N ILE A 152 -19.48 -12.80 33.49
CA ILE A 152 -19.38 -13.08 34.94
C ILE A 152 -20.16 -12.03 35.73
N GLY A 153 -20.06 -10.75 35.38
CA GLY A 153 -20.81 -9.66 35.99
C GLY A 153 -22.32 -9.86 35.86
N ARG A 154 -22.80 -10.24 34.67
CA ARG A 154 -24.21 -10.56 34.43
C ARG A 154 -24.70 -11.72 35.28
N ALA A 155 -23.95 -12.82 35.32
CA ALA A 155 -24.28 -13.97 36.18
C ALA A 155 -24.34 -13.58 37.65
N THR A 156 -23.47 -12.72 38.12
CA THR A 156 -23.46 -12.23 39.51
C THR A 156 -24.68 -11.33 39.80
N LEU A 157 -25.07 -10.48 38.89
CA LEU A 157 -26.27 -9.61 39.06
C LEU A 157 -27.55 -10.44 39.05
N TYR A 158 -27.68 -11.44 38.18
CA TYR A 158 -28.81 -12.37 38.18
C TYR A 158 -28.91 -13.16 39.52
N ALA A 159 -27.78 -13.63 40.02
CA ALA A 159 -27.76 -14.29 41.33
C ALA A 159 -28.19 -13.37 42.51
N LYS A 160 -28.11 -12.06 42.32
CA LYS A 160 -28.58 -11.03 43.26
C LYS A 160 -30.04 -10.59 42.98
N GLY A 161 -30.72 -11.22 42.03
CA GLY A 161 -32.13 -10.95 41.69
C GLY A 161 -32.35 -9.79 40.73
N ALA A 162 -31.32 -9.29 40.03
CA ALA A 162 -31.49 -8.27 39.02
C ALA A 162 -32.21 -8.85 37.75
N THR A 163 -33.07 -8.04 37.14
CA THR A 163 -33.65 -8.36 35.84
C THR A 163 -32.63 -8.16 34.74
N GLU A 164 -32.91 -8.69 33.52
CA GLU A 164 -32.00 -8.56 32.37
C GLU A 164 -31.74 -7.08 32.06
N ASP A 165 -32.76 -6.26 32.01
CA ASP A 165 -32.63 -4.82 31.70
C ASP A 165 -31.80 -4.10 32.76
N GLN A 166 -32.00 -4.43 34.05
CA GLN A 166 -31.20 -3.87 35.14
C GLN A 166 -29.75 -4.31 35.07
N ALA A 167 -29.49 -5.58 34.74
CA ALA A 167 -28.14 -6.09 34.60
C ALA A 167 -27.42 -5.47 33.40
N MET A 168 -28.09 -5.34 32.27
CA MET A 168 -27.53 -4.71 31.07
C MET A 168 -27.28 -3.22 31.29
N ALA A 169 -28.21 -2.48 31.88
CA ALA A 169 -28.03 -1.06 32.19
C ALA A 169 -26.86 -0.81 33.17
N PHE A 170 -26.61 -1.73 34.08
CA PHE A 170 -25.49 -1.65 35.01
C PHE A 170 -24.13 -1.98 34.37
N LEU A 171 -24.10 -3.02 33.54
CA LEU A 171 -22.85 -3.49 32.88
C LEU A 171 -22.47 -2.61 31.70
N GLN A 172 -23.44 -2.08 30.99
CA GLN A 172 -23.24 -1.28 29.79
C GLN A 172 -24.16 -0.04 29.83
N PRO A 173 -23.86 0.94 30.73
CA PRO A 173 -24.71 2.12 30.92
C PRO A 173 -24.79 3.03 29.67
N ILE A 174 -23.85 2.88 28.75
CA ILE A 174 -23.82 3.58 27.47
C ILE A 174 -23.67 2.55 26.37
N VAL A 175 -24.65 2.50 25.47
CA VAL A 175 -24.55 1.68 24.27
C VAL A 175 -23.71 2.43 23.23
N ILE A 176 -22.61 1.80 22.81
CA ILE A 176 -21.71 2.38 21.79
C ILE A 176 -22.23 1.91 20.42
N ASP A 177 -22.69 2.87 19.61
CA ASP A 177 -23.00 2.66 18.21
C ASP A 177 -21.80 3.12 17.36
N SER A 178 -21.15 2.17 16.66
CA SER A 178 -19.92 2.44 15.93
C SER A 178 -20.05 2.05 14.46
N HIS A 179 -19.77 3.01 13.58
CA HIS A 179 -19.81 2.81 12.13
C HIS A 179 -18.41 2.96 11.54
N VAL A 180 -17.88 1.88 10.98
CA VAL A 180 -16.59 1.91 10.26
C VAL A 180 -16.87 2.20 8.79
N LEU A 181 -16.27 3.27 8.26
CA LEU A 181 -16.46 3.71 6.88
C LEU A 181 -15.37 3.14 5.96
N ASN A 182 -15.68 3.02 4.68
CA ASN A 182 -14.79 2.71 3.56
C ASN A 182 -14.19 1.31 3.53
N ASN A 183 -13.68 0.78 4.61
CA ASN A 183 -13.13 -0.59 4.73
C ASN A 183 -13.57 -1.21 6.06
N PRO A 184 -14.87 -1.51 6.24
CA PRO A 184 -15.41 -1.97 7.51
C PRO A 184 -14.83 -3.31 7.98
N TRP A 185 -14.42 -4.17 7.03
CA TRP A 185 -13.79 -5.46 7.34
C TRP A 185 -12.29 -5.37 7.62
N LEU A 186 -11.71 -4.15 7.62
CA LEU A 186 -10.27 -3.92 7.76
C LEU A 186 -9.44 -4.77 6.78
N ASN A 187 -9.97 -4.95 5.56
CA ASN A 187 -9.32 -5.76 4.54
C ASN A 187 -7.97 -5.14 4.15
N TYR A 188 -6.91 -5.84 4.52
CA TYR A 188 -5.53 -5.37 4.30
C TYR A 188 -5.14 -5.42 2.82
N SER A 189 -5.76 -6.33 2.04
CA SER A 189 -5.56 -6.40 0.60
C SER A 189 -6.09 -5.14 -0.10
N VAL A 190 -7.30 -4.68 0.28
CA VAL A 190 -7.87 -3.43 -0.24
C VAL A 190 -6.97 -2.24 0.09
N TYR A 191 -6.50 -2.17 1.34
CA TYR A 191 -5.65 -1.08 1.80
C TYR A 191 -4.30 -1.04 1.08
N LEU A 192 -3.60 -2.16 1.01
CA LEU A 192 -2.21 -2.20 0.56
C LEU A 192 -2.08 -2.29 -0.96
N SER A 193 -2.94 -3.08 -1.63
CA SER A 193 -2.86 -3.25 -3.09
C SER A 193 -3.11 -1.94 -3.83
N ASN A 194 -4.04 -1.11 -3.34
CA ASN A 194 -4.36 0.18 -3.96
C ASN A 194 -3.26 1.25 -3.84
N THR A 195 -2.21 0.97 -3.09
CA THR A 195 -1.08 1.89 -2.88
C THR A 195 0.25 1.32 -3.32
N ILE A 196 0.55 0.07 -2.98
CA ILE A 196 1.81 -0.56 -3.37
C ILE A 196 1.86 -0.76 -4.89
N ILE A 197 0.81 -1.27 -5.50
CA ILE A 197 0.81 -1.61 -6.92
C ILE A 197 0.98 -0.36 -7.81
N PRO A 198 0.21 0.74 -7.62
CA PRO A 198 0.47 1.98 -8.35
C PRO A 198 1.85 2.58 -8.11
N GLY A 199 2.36 2.44 -6.87
CA GLY A 199 3.72 2.87 -6.54
C GLY A 199 4.80 2.10 -7.27
N ILE A 200 4.67 0.76 -7.38
CA ILE A 200 5.58 -0.07 -8.17
C ILE A 200 5.48 0.28 -9.66
N LEU A 201 4.26 0.48 -10.18
CA LEU A 201 4.06 0.89 -11.56
C LEU A 201 4.75 2.24 -11.84
N MET A 202 4.58 3.22 -10.95
CA MET A 202 5.27 4.51 -11.01
C MET A 202 6.79 4.35 -11.01
N LEU A 203 7.34 3.52 -10.11
CA LEU A 203 8.77 3.24 -10.04
C LEU A 203 9.30 2.64 -11.35
N LEU A 204 8.58 1.66 -11.90
CA LEU A 204 8.94 1.03 -13.18
C LEU A 204 8.89 2.04 -14.33
N ILE A 205 7.91 2.95 -14.34
CA ILE A 205 7.82 4.05 -15.32
C ILE A 205 9.03 4.98 -15.18
N PHE A 206 9.41 5.40 -13.97
CA PHE A 206 10.60 6.22 -13.75
C PHE A 206 11.84 5.55 -14.33
N MET A 207 12.10 4.32 -13.91
CA MET A 207 13.30 3.58 -14.31
C MET A 207 13.35 3.31 -15.81
N THR A 208 12.25 2.86 -16.41
CA THR A 208 12.20 2.58 -17.85
C THR A 208 12.32 3.85 -18.68
N THR A 209 11.72 4.96 -18.26
CA THR A 209 11.85 6.26 -18.95
C THR A 209 13.30 6.75 -18.90
N VAL A 210 13.92 6.75 -17.73
CA VAL A 210 15.35 7.10 -17.57
C VAL A 210 16.24 6.19 -18.40
N TYR A 211 16.03 4.86 -18.34
CA TYR A 211 16.82 3.89 -19.08
C TYR A 211 16.65 4.05 -20.60
N THR A 212 15.44 4.28 -21.08
CA THR A 212 15.13 4.43 -22.49
C THR A 212 15.88 5.61 -23.11
N ILE A 213 15.93 6.75 -22.43
CA ILE A 213 16.69 7.92 -22.87
C ILE A 213 18.20 7.68 -22.72
N GLY A 214 18.61 7.18 -21.56
CA GLY A 214 20.02 6.96 -21.25
C GLY A 214 20.68 5.87 -22.08
N SER A 215 19.92 4.86 -22.53
CA SER A 215 20.44 3.81 -23.39
C SER A 215 20.90 4.31 -24.76
N GLU A 216 20.30 5.40 -25.29
CA GLU A 216 20.77 6.04 -26.53
C GLU A 216 22.20 6.60 -26.36
N MET A 217 22.47 7.21 -25.21
CA MET A 217 23.80 7.74 -24.91
C MET A 217 24.81 6.61 -24.71
N LYS A 218 24.41 5.54 -24.00
CA LYS A 218 25.27 4.38 -23.75
C LYS A 218 25.66 3.64 -25.04
N THR A 219 24.76 3.61 -26.02
CA THR A 219 25.00 2.93 -27.32
C THR A 219 25.47 3.87 -28.42
N ASN A 220 25.74 5.17 -28.10
CA ASN A 220 26.11 6.22 -29.07
C ASN A 220 25.14 6.42 -30.24
N THR A 221 23.84 6.12 -30.01
CA THR A 221 22.77 6.27 -31.00
C THR A 221 21.96 7.56 -30.80
N GLN A 222 22.34 8.42 -29.85
CA GLN A 222 21.61 9.65 -29.53
C GLN A 222 21.58 10.64 -30.70
N LYS A 223 22.67 10.74 -31.51
CA LYS A 223 22.73 11.62 -32.66
C LYS A 223 21.76 11.15 -33.74
N GLU A 224 21.79 9.87 -34.09
CA GLU A 224 20.83 9.27 -35.05
C GLU A 224 19.37 9.52 -34.60
N TRP A 225 19.07 9.32 -33.32
CA TRP A 225 17.75 9.60 -32.80
C TRP A 225 17.37 11.07 -32.93
N MET A 226 18.26 12.01 -32.63
CA MET A 226 18.04 13.45 -32.76
C MET A 226 17.89 13.87 -34.24
N ASP A 227 18.68 13.30 -35.14
CA ASP A 227 18.58 13.56 -36.59
C ASP A 227 17.22 13.08 -37.14
N MET A 228 16.70 11.93 -36.69
CA MET A 228 15.35 11.48 -37.05
C MET A 228 14.26 12.48 -36.63
N ALA A 229 14.50 13.26 -35.59
CA ALA A 229 13.61 14.30 -35.07
C ALA A 229 13.89 15.69 -35.64
N ASP A 230 14.84 15.84 -36.56
CA ASP A 230 15.32 17.14 -37.08
C ASP A 230 15.82 18.06 -35.95
N ASN A 231 16.60 17.49 -35.05
CA ASN A 231 17.14 18.15 -33.87
C ASN A 231 16.10 18.81 -32.92
N SER A 232 14.82 18.42 -33.05
CA SER A 232 13.75 18.85 -32.16
C SER A 232 13.61 17.89 -31.01
N ILE A 233 13.99 18.33 -29.80
CA ILE A 233 13.93 17.49 -28.58
C ILE A 233 12.49 17.07 -28.22
N THR A 234 11.50 17.91 -28.48
CA THR A 234 10.09 17.59 -28.23
C THR A 234 9.59 16.47 -29.13
N VAL A 235 9.90 16.54 -30.44
CA VAL A 235 9.56 15.50 -31.40
C VAL A 235 10.28 14.19 -31.07
N ALA A 236 11.56 14.29 -30.72
CA ALA A 236 12.37 13.15 -30.29
C ALA A 236 11.78 12.43 -29.08
N LEU A 237 11.49 13.16 -28.01
CA LEU A 237 10.92 12.60 -26.77
C LEU A 237 9.51 12.06 -26.99
N THR A 238 8.63 12.80 -27.67
CA THR A 238 7.26 12.35 -27.94
C THR A 238 7.26 11.04 -28.72
N GLY A 239 8.02 10.96 -29.83
CA GLY A 239 8.11 9.73 -30.62
C GLY A 239 8.70 8.56 -29.85
N LYS A 240 9.67 8.82 -28.95
CA LYS A 240 10.32 7.80 -28.15
C LYS A 240 9.44 7.27 -27.02
N LEU A 241 8.75 8.15 -26.31
CA LEU A 241 7.96 7.78 -25.12
C LEU A 241 6.56 7.30 -25.46
N LEU A 242 5.99 7.67 -26.62
CA LEU A 242 4.62 7.31 -27.02
C LEU A 242 4.33 5.81 -26.91
N PRO A 243 5.15 4.89 -27.46
CA PRO A 243 4.88 3.45 -27.33
C PRO A 243 4.91 2.97 -25.89
N GLN A 244 5.85 3.48 -25.11
CA GLN A 244 5.98 3.19 -23.68
C GLN A 244 4.76 3.69 -22.91
N THR A 245 4.27 4.90 -23.21
CA THR A 245 3.04 5.46 -22.63
C THR A 245 1.86 4.54 -22.88
N VAL A 246 1.69 4.09 -24.12
CA VAL A 246 0.57 3.20 -24.49
C VAL A 246 0.63 1.91 -23.67
N VAL A 247 1.79 1.26 -23.56
CA VAL A 247 1.92 0.02 -22.81
C VAL A 247 1.59 0.26 -21.33
N PHE A 248 2.13 1.31 -20.70
CA PHE A 248 1.84 1.58 -19.30
C PHE A 248 0.39 2.02 -19.04
N LEU A 249 -0.25 2.70 -20.00
CA LEU A 249 -1.69 2.99 -19.92
C LEU A 249 -2.53 1.73 -19.99
N VAL A 250 -2.17 0.79 -20.86
CA VAL A 250 -2.82 -0.53 -20.91
C VAL A 250 -2.65 -1.25 -19.57
N MET A 251 -1.45 -1.23 -18.99
CA MET A 251 -1.19 -1.87 -17.69
C MET A 251 -1.95 -1.18 -16.54
N ALA A 252 -2.01 0.16 -16.52
CA ALA A 252 -2.78 0.91 -15.54
C ALA A 252 -4.30 0.67 -15.67
N THR A 253 -4.78 0.59 -16.90
CA THR A 253 -6.19 0.26 -17.18
C THR A 253 -6.51 -1.17 -16.75
N PHE A 254 -5.66 -2.13 -17.11
CA PHE A 254 -5.80 -3.52 -16.68
C PHE A 254 -5.82 -3.64 -15.15
N TYR A 255 -4.94 -2.94 -14.45
CA TYR A 255 -4.91 -2.87 -12.99
C TYR A 255 -6.26 -2.40 -12.41
N ASN A 256 -6.78 -1.27 -12.89
CA ASN A 256 -8.05 -0.73 -12.39
C ASN A 256 -9.23 -1.69 -12.68
N VAL A 257 -9.28 -2.26 -13.88
CA VAL A 257 -10.33 -3.23 -14.25
C VAL A 257 -10.21 -4.50 -13.41
N TYR A 258 -8.99 -4.97 -13.15
CA TYR A 258 -8.74 -6.16 -12.34
C TYR A 258 -9.18 -5.94 -10.89
N LEU A 259 -8.81 -4.82 -10.25
CA LEU A 259 -9.19 -4.57 -8.86
C LEU A 259 -10.68 -4.27 -8.71
N TYR A 260 -11.20 -3.34 -9.49
CA TYR A 260 -12.56 -2.84 -9.28
C TYR A 260 -13.62 -3.66 -10.03
N GLY A 261 -13.26 -4.19 -11.20
CA GLY A 261 -14.18 -4.99 -12.01
C GLY A 261 -14.18 -6.48 -11.65
N PHE A 262 -13.02 -7.08 -11.40
CA PHE A 262 -12.91 -8.53 -11.16
C PHE A 262 -12.85 -8.87 -9.66
N LEU A 263 -12.03 -8.19 -8.87
CA LEU A 263 -11.92 -8.43 -7.42
C LEU A 263 -12.98 -7.67 -6.60
N HIS A 264 -13.79 -6.82 -7.24
CA HIS A 264 -14.86 -6.03 -6.60
C HIS A 264 -14.39 -5.23 -5.39
N TYR A 265 -13.20 -4.65 -5.45
CA TYR A 265 -12.73 -3.74 -4.41
C TYR A 265 -13.60 -2.47 -4.38
N PRO A 266 -13.72 -1.80 -3.23
CA PRO A 266 -14.53 -0.58 -3.11
C PRO A 266 -14.09 0.48 -4.13
N CYS A 267 -15.05 0.95 -4.93
CA CYS A 267 -14.84 2.04 -5.87
C CYS A 267 -16.14 2.85 -5.98
N ASN A 268 -16.41 3.64 -4.93
CA ASN A 268 -17.69 4.34 -4.75
C ASN A 268 -17.96 5.42 -5.80
N SER A 269 -16.91 6.00 -6.42
CA SER A 269 -17.06 6.96 -7.52
C SER A 269 -17.24 6.31 -8.91
N GLY A 270 -17.16 4.98 -8.98
CA GLY A 270 -17.10 4.24 -10.25
C GLY A 270 -15.69 4.21 -10.87
N ILE A 271 -15.53 3.34 -11.88
CA ILE A 271 -14.22 3.03 -12.45
C ILE A 271 -13.63 4.17 -13.32
N LEU A 272 -14.47 4.97 -14.01
CA LEU A 272 -14.01 6.00 -14.94
C LEU A 272 -13.11 7.06 -14.28
N PRO A 273 -13.44 7.64 -13.12
CA PRO A 273 -12.55 8.55 -12.41
C PRO A 273 -11.19 7.91 -12.05
N MET A 274 -11.18 6.62 -11.72
CA MET A 274 -9.94 5.90 -11.38
C MET A 274 -9.09 5.60 -12.63
N LEU A 275 -9.70 5.36 -13.79
CA LEU A 275 -8.97 5.28 -15.07
C LEU A 275 -8.31 6.61 -15.42
N PHE A 276 -9.01 7.73 -15.17
CA PHE A 276 -8.42 9.07 -15.34
C PHE A 276 -7.25 9.30 -14.36
N ALA A 277 -7.39 8.90 -13.10
CA ALA A 277 -6.29 8.95 -12.13
C ALA A 277 -5.08 8.11 -12.57
N GLY A 278 -5.32 6.92 -13.14
CA GLY A 278 -4.28 6.08 -13.73
C GLY A 278 -3.56 6.74 -14.92
N LEU A 279 -4.30 7.42 -15.79
CA LEU A 279 -3.74 8.22 -16.89
C LEU A 279 -2.81 9.32 -16.33
N LEU A 280 -3.27 10.07 -15.33
CA LEU A 280 -2.47 11.12 -14.70
C LEU A 280 -1.21 10.56 -14.05
N LEU A 281 -1.30 9.41 -13.37
CA LEU A 281 -0.15 8.74 -12.77
C LEU A 281 0.90 8.36 -13.83
N VAL A 282 0.49 7.76 -14.94
CA VAL A 282 1.42 7.34 -16.01
C VAL A 282 2.12 8.54 -16.63
N LEU A 283 1.37 9.57 -17.00
CA LEU A 283 1.93 10.75 -17.68
C LEU A 283 2.82 11.57 -16.74
N SER A 284 2.41 11.82 -15.50
CA SER A 284 3.21 12.52 -14.51
C SER A 284 4.50 11.76 -14.17
N SER A 285 4.42 10.44 -14.07
CA SER A 285 5.58 9.58 -13.79
C SER A 285 6.58 9.59 -14.95
N GLN A 286 6.12 9.50 -16.20
CA GLN A 286 7.01 9.63 -17.35
C GLN A 286 7.67 10.99 -17.44
N ALA A 287 6.89 12.05 -17.25
CA ALA A 287 7.40 13.41 -17.23
C ALA A 287 8.46 13.60 -16.15
N PHE A 288 8.21 13.07 -14.94
CA PHE A 288 9.19 13.13 -13.87
C PHE A 288 10.46 12.32 -14.17
N GLY A 289 10.34 11.15 -14.82
CA GLY A 289 11.48 10.37 -15.28
C GLY A 289 12.35 11.14 -16.30
N VAL A 290 11.72 11.84 -17.25
CA VAL A 290 12.42 12.74 -18.19
C VAL A 290 13.13 13.85 -17.44
N PHE A 291 12.47 14.48 -16.46
CA PHE A 291 13.05 15.54 -15.65
C PHE A 291 14.28 15.06 -14.88
N LEU A 292 14.19 13.90 -14.23
CA LEU A 292 15.33 13.31 -13.51
C LEU A 292 16.51 13.03 -14.44
N PHE A 293 16.27 12.49 -15.63
CA PHE A 293 17.34 12.26 -16.60
C PHE A 293 17.96 13.57 -17.10
N GLY A 294 17.18 14.60 -17.31
CA GLY A 294 17.70 15.90 -17.72
C GLY A 294 18.47 16.62 -16.61
N LEU A 295 18.15 16.33 -15.34
CA LEU A 295 18.88 16.84 -14.18
C LEU A 295 20.21 16.09 -13.99
N PHE A 296 20.18 14.76 -14.09
CA PHE A 296 21.35 13.87 -13.94
C PHE A 296 21.63 13.17 -15.27
N THR A 297 22.48 13.75 -16.08
CA THR A 297 22.70 13.30 -17.47
C THR A 297 23.52 12.01 -17.61
N THR A 298 23.92 11.39 -16.51
CA THR A 298 24.57 10.08 -16.50
C THR A 298 23.52 8.99 -16.19
N VAL A 299 23.50 7.93 -16.96
CA VAL A 299 22.53 6.83 -16.83
C VAL A 299 22.52 6.24 -15.41
N ARG A 300 23.73 6.01 -14.86
CA ARG A 300 23.87 5.42 -13.52
C ARG A 300 23.24 6.31 -12.45
N LEU A 301 23.60 7.58 -12.41
CA LEU A 301 23.10 8.51 -11.39
C LEU A 301 21.60 8.76 -11.55
N ALA A 302 21.12 8.92 -12.77
CA ALA A 302 19.70 9.12 -13.05
C ALA A 302 18.85 7.91 -12.63
N LEU A 303 19.31 6.67 -12.92
CA LEU A 303 18.62 5.45 -12.47
C LEU A 303 18.64 5.31 -10.94
N SER A 304 19.79 5.57 -10.30
CA SER A 304 19.88 5.51 -8.83
C SER A 304 18.95 6.53 -8.16
N THR A 305 18.90 7.76 -8.70
CA THR A 305 17.99 8.79 -8.17
C THR A 305 16.53 8.46 -8.41
N ALA A 306 16.18 7.95 -9.60
CA ALA A 306 14.82 7.53 -9.91
C ALA A 306 14.35 6.38 -9.01
N SER A 307 15.22 5.41 -8.77
CA SER A 307 14.96 4.29 -7.86
C SER A 307 14.77 4.78 -6.42
N LEU A 308 15.70 5.60 -5.92
CA LEU A 308 15.63 6.17 -4.57
C LEU A 308 14.35 6.98 -4.37
N TRP A 309 14.01 7.87 -5.33
CA TRP A 309 12.80 8.67 -5.27
C TRP A 309 11.54 7.82 -5.27
N GLY A 310 11.50 6.80 -6.12
CA GLY A 310 10.38 5.86 -6.17
C GLY A 310 10.21 5.09 -4.86
N VAL A 311 11.30 4.60 -4.24
CA VAL A 311 11.23 3.87 -2.96
C VAL A 311 10.81 4.78 -1.80
N ILE A 312 11.37 5.99 -1.69
CA ILE A 312 10.97 6.95 -0.66
C ILE A 312 9.48 7.32 -0.78
N SER A 313 8.94 7.35 -2.00
CA SER A 313 7.52 7.65 -2.26
C SER A 313 6.58 6.77 -1.44
N PHE A 314 6.89 5.49 -1.22
CA PHE A 314 6.04 4.59 -0.43
C PHE A 314 5.94 5.01 1.04
N SER A 315 7.03 5.46 1.63
CA SER A 315 7.06 5.87 3.04
C SER A 315 6.40 7.22 3.27
N ILE A 316 6.53 8.16 2.30
CA ILE A 316 6.11 9.55 2.48
C ILE A 316 4.75 9.87 1.83
N SER A 317 4.15 8.94 1.09
CA SER A 317 2.86 9.13 0.44
C SER A 317 1.70 9.38 1.41
N GLY A 318 1.84 8.97 2.67
CA GLY A 318 0.78 9.06 3.68
C GLY A 318 0.01 7.75 3.92
N MET A 319 0.38 6.71 3.19
CA MET A 319 -0.18 5.37 3.35
C MET A 319 0.30 4.71 4.65
N SER A 320 1.61 4.57 4.82
CA SER A 320 2.19 3.86 5.98
C SER A 320 2.16 4.70 7.25
N PHE A 321 2.31 6.01 7.12
CA PHE A 321 2.26 6.96 8.23
C PHE A 321 1.51 8.24 7.80
N PRO A 322 0.50 8.70 8.57
CA PRO A 322 -0.29 9.88 8.23
C PRO A 322 0.61 11.12 8.10
N VAL A 323 0.55 11.80 6.95
CA VAL A 323 1.41 12.96 6.68
C VAL A 323 1.16 14.09 7.68
N MET A 324 -0.08 14.28 8.14
CA MET A 324 -0.43 15.28 9.15
C MET A 324 0.29 15.08 10.50
N ALA A 325 0.72 13.86 10.80
CA ALA A 325 1.50 13.53 11.99
C ALA A 325 3.03 13.59 11.77
N MET A 326 3.49 13.88 10.55
CA MET A 326 4.90 14.06 10.25
C MET A 326 5.39 15.45 10.68
N ASN A 327 6.71 15.59 10.77
CA ASN A 327 7.35 16.90 10.93
C ASN A 327 6.98 17.84 9.75
N PRO A 328 6.76 19.15 9.96
CA PRO A 328 6.36 20.10 8.90
C PRO A 328 7.25 20.07 7.66
N VAL A 329 8.56 19.87 7.82
CA VAL A 329 9.49 19.75 6.67
C VAL A 329 9.18 18.52 5.83
N LEU A 330 8.86 17.37 6.47
CA LEU A 330 8.46 16.15 5.76
C LEU A 330 7.08 16.29 5.13
N GLN A 331 6.16 17.02 5.76
CA GLN A 331 4.85 17.34 5.17
C GLN A 331 5.02 18.12 3.85
N ALA A 332 5.89 19.13 3.85
CA ALA A 332 6.20 19.89 2.65
C ALA A 332 6.87 19.00 1.57
N LEU A 333 7.87 18.21 1.98
CA LEU A 333 8.57 17.29 1.09
C LEU A 333 7.62 16.25 0.46
N ALA A 334 6.64 15.76 1.20
CA ALA A 334 5.68 14.78 0.72
C ALA A 334 4.95 15.21 -0.56
N ASN A 335 4.75 16.53 -0.75
CA ASN A 335 4.09 17.06 -1.94
C ASN A 335 4.95 16.97 -3.22
N LEU A 336 6.24 16.67 -3.10
CA LEU A 336 7.14 16.45 -4.23
C LEU A 336 7.10 15.02 -4.81
N PHE A 337 6.19 14.19 -4.34
CA PHE A 337 6.06 12.80 -4.77
C PHE A 337 4.74 12.55 -5.50
N PRO A 338 4.74 12.16 -6.78
CA PRO A 338 3.51 11.92 -7.55
C PRO A 338 2.60 10.86 -6.90
N LEU A 339 3.19 9.83 -6.27
CA LEU A 339 2.44 8.75 -5.62
C LEU A 339 1.50 9.27 -4.52
N ARG A 340 1.93 10.29 -3.76
CA ARG A 340 1.08 10.92 -2.74
C ARG A 340 -0.21 11.48 -3.34
N HIS A 341 -0.09 12.22 -4.44
CA HIS A 341 -1.25 12.83 -5.08
C HIS A 341 -2.19 11.80 -5.68
N TYR A 342 -1.64 10.73 -6.28
CA TYR A 342 -2.43 9.60 -6.72
C TYR A 342 -3.16 8.94 -5.55
N PHE A 343 -2.49 8.72 -4.42
CA PHE A 343 -3.09 8.14 -3.22
C PHE A 343 -4.23 8.99 -2.67
N LEU A 344 -4.08 10.32 -2.63
CA LEU A 344 -5.15 11.22 -2.21
C LEU A 344 -6.35 11.15 -3.17
N ILE A 345 -6.12 11.11 -4.48
CA ILE A 345 -7.18 10.92 -5.48
C ILE A 345 -7.90 9.59 -5.25
N TYR A 346 -7.16 8.51 -5.00
CA TYR A 346 -7.74 7.21 -4.69
C TYR A 346 -8.63 7.25 -3.44
N VAL A 347 -8.17 7.88 -2.35
CA VAL A 347 -8.97 8.00 -1.12
C VAL A 347 -10.26 8.79 -1.36
N ASP A 348 -10.16 9.92 -2.04
CA ASP A 348 -11.31 10.77 -2.30
C ASP A 348 -12.32 10.10 -3.25
N LEU A 349 -11.86 9.49 -4.32
CA LEU A 349 -12.73 8.91 -5.33
C LEU A 349 -13.18 7.50 -4.97
N ALA A 350 -12.24 6.56 -4.83
CA ALA A 350 -12.60 5.16 -4.67
C ALA A 350 -13.18 4.86 -3.28
N LEU A 351 -12.61 5.40 -2.22
CA LEU A 351 -13.07 5.12 -0.87
C LEU A 351 -14.23 6.05 -0.44
N ASN A 352 -14.04 7.37 -0.55
CA ASN A 352 -15.05 8.32 -0.08
C ASN A 352 -16.19 8.53 -1.08
N GLY A 353 -16.02 8.15 -2.36
CA GLY A 353 -17.05 8.33 -3.39
C GLY A 353 -17.31 9.79 -3.75
N TYR A 354 -16.35 10.69 -3.50
CA TYR A 354 -16.51 12.09 -3.82
C TYR A 354 -16.44 12.34 -5.33
N PRO A 355 -17.15 13.36 -5.84
CA PRO A 355 -16.98 13.82 -7.20
C PRO A 355 -15.56 14.27 -7.48
N LEU A 356 -15.10 14.10 -8.74
CA LEU A 356 -13.74 14.40 -9.19
C LEU A 356 -13.27 15.81 -8.81
N ILE A 357 -14.19 16.76 -8.72
CA ILE A 357 -13.88 18.14 -8.36
C ILE A 357 -13.23 18.29 -6.99
N TYR A 358 -13.54 17.42 -6.03
CA TYR A 358 -12.94 17.52 -4.69
C TYR A 358 -11.44 17.11 -4.67
N ALA A 359 -11.03 16.29 -5.62
CA ALA A 359 -9.62 15.88 -5.79
C ALA A 359 -8.78 16.87 -6.60
N TRP A 360 -9.30 18.07 -6.92
CA TRP A 360 -8.67 19.02 -7.84
C TRP A 360 -7.23 19.40 -7.46
N HIS A 361 -6.93 19.57 -6.19
CA HIS A 361 -5.56 19.91 -5.74
C HIS A 361 -4.55 18.85 -6.17
N SER A 362 -4.88 17.58 -5.95
CA SER A 362 -4.02 16.45 -6.32
C SER A 362 -3.94 16.26 -7.83
N ILE A 363 -5.05 16.52 -8.55
CA ILE A 363 -5.07 16.50 -10.01
C ILE A 363 -4.13 17.59 -10.57
N VAL A 364 -4.26 18.82 -10.09
CA VAL A 364 -3.39 19.94 -10.50
C VAL A 364 -1.93 19.64 -10.17
N ALA A 365 -1.65 19.06 -9.00
CA ALA A 365 -0.30 18.67 -8.66
C ALA A 365 0.29 17.67 -9.66
N LEU A 366 -0.45 16.61 -10.03
CA LEU A 366 -0.01 15.66 -11.06
C LEU A 366 0.19 16.34 -12.43
N MET A 367 -0.69 17.29 -12.80
CA MET A 367 -0.49 18.10 -14.02
C MET A 367 0.77 18.97 -13.95
N LEU A 368 1.11 19.53 -12.78
CA LEU A 368 2.37 20.27 -12.60
C LEU A 368 3.60 19.38 -12.79
N PHE A 369 3.55 18.12 -12.35
CA PHE A 369 4.62 17.15 -12.63
C PHE A 369 4.81 16.93 -14.14
N MET A 370 3.74 16.97 -14.94
CA MET A 370 3.83 16.83 -16.39
C MET A 370 4.55 18.02 -17.06
N LEU A 371 4.60 19.17 -16.40
CA LEU A 371 5.27 20.36 -16.90
C LEU A 371 6.79 20.38 -16.58
N LEU A 372 7.26 19.55 -15.65
CA LEU A 372 8.68 19.54 -15.24
C LEU A 372 9.68 19.37 -16.40
N PRO A 373 9.45 18.52 -17.42
CA PRO A 373 10.37 18.40 -18.55
C PRO A 373 10.67 19.72 -19.25
N PHE A 374 9.70 20.64 -19.34
CA PHE A 374 9.88 21.90 -20.04
C PHE A 374 11.05 22.73 -19.49
N PHE A 375 11.33 22.64 -18.20
CA PHE A 375 12.44 23.36 -17.57
C PHE A 375 13.82 22.83 -17.99
N ILE A 376 13.91 21.59 -18.48
CA ILE A 376 15.18 20.92 -18.77
C ILE A 376 15.37 20.59 -20.25
N LEU A 377 14.37 20.82 -21.13
CA LEU A 377 14.44 20.44 -22.55
C LEU A 377 15.67 21.02 -23.25
N LYS A 378 16.02 22.29 -23.00
CA LYS A 378 17.20 22.95 -23.60
C LYS A 378 18.48 22.23 -23.19
N ARG A 379 18.66 21.97 -21.89
CA ARG A 379 19.82 21.27 -21.35
C ARG A 379 19.91 19.85 -21.92
N LEU A 380 18.79 19.11 -21.92
CA LEU A 380 18.74 17.75 -22.43
C LEU A 380 19.12 17.69 -23.91
N ARG A 381 18.61 18.62 -24.73
CA ARG A 381 18.98 18.73 -26.13
C ARG A 381 20.48 18.92 -26.31
N THR A 382 21.09 19.87 -25.58
CA THR A 382 22.54 20.16 -25.66
C THR A 382 23.36 18.91 -25.28
N VAL A 383 22.95 18.21 -24.22
CA VAL A 383 23.62 17.00 -23.78
C VAL A 383 23.52 15.90 -24.84
N LEU A 384 22.35 15.64 -25.41
CA LEU A 384 22.17 14.59 -26.43
C LEU A 384 22.98 14.87 -27.72
N LEU A 385 23.21 16.13 -28.07
CA LEU A 385 23.94 16.49 -29.28
C LEU A 385 25.48 16.49 -29.08
N HIS A 386 25.96 16.86 -27.90
CA HIS A 386 27.40 17.15 -27.66
C HIS A 386 28.08 16.20 -26.67
N TYR A 387 27.31 15.38 -25.94
CA TYR A 387 27.87 14.49 -24.93
C TYR A 387 28.55 13.26 -25.54
N VAL A 388 29.76 12.99 -25.08
CA VAL A 388 30.45 11.72 -25.34
C VAL A 388 30.36 10.87 -24.08
N TYR A 389 29.78 9.69 -24.19
CA TYR A 389 29.67 8.76 -23.07
C TYR A 389 31.06 8.26 -22.67
N ILE A 390 31.47 8.55 -21.46
CA ILE A 390 32.66 7.97 -20.82
C ILE A 390 32.14 6.83 -19.91
N PRO A 391 32.54 5.58 -20.11
CA PRO A 391 32.01 4.42 -19.40
C PRO A 391 32.28 4.41 -17.90
#